data_a053571e550e1dc0e0771894135f29a3
#
_entry.id   a053571e550e1dc0e0771894135f29a3
#
_cell.length_a   1.000
_cell.length_b   1.000
_cell.length_c   1.000
_cell.angle_alpha   90.00
_cell.angle_beta   90.00
_cell.angle_gamma   90.00
#
_symmetry.space_group_name_H-M   'P 1'
#
loop_
_entity.id
_entity.type
_entity.pdbx_description
1 polymer ?
#
loop_
_entity_poly.entity_id
_entity_poly.type
_entity_poly.pdbx_seq_one_letter_code
_entity_poly.pdbx_strand_id
1 'polypeptide(L)'
;MEAYVLVQTDMQADPIAEMLRVIPGVETAEDLTGPYDAIVIANYDQLGRPIDVIVDQILSVPRVTRALVAPVVRTFEGASSGQAA
;
A
#
# COMPACT_ATOMS: atom_id res chain seq x y z
N MET A 1 12.66 -2.28 2.97
CA MET A 1 11.67 -3.36 2.85
C MET A 1 10.40 -2.81 2.26
N GLU A 2 9.65 -3.65 1.61
CA GLU A 2 8.44 -3.23 0.91
C GLU A 2 7.22 -3.96 1.42
N ALA A 3 6.09 -3.27 1.35
CA ALA A 3 4.78 -3.87 1.62
C ALA A 3 3.78 -3.30 0.65
N TYR A 4 2.83 -4.14 0.25
CA TYR A 4 1.64 -3.67 -0.44
C TYR A 4 0.60 -3.32 0.61
N VAL A 5 -0.12 -2.23 0.39
CA VAL A 5 -1.22 -1.85 1.25
C VAL A 5 -2.43 -1.62 0.37
N LEU A 6 -3.47 -2.40 0.58
CA LEU A 6 -4.74 -2.23 -0.10
C LEU A 6 -5.62 -1.35 0.77
N VAL A 7 -6.12 -0.26 0.19
CA VAL A 7 -6.81 0.78 0.94
C VAL A 7 -8.27 0.82 0.51
N GLN A 8 -9.16 0.88 1.49
CA GLN A 8 -10.58 0.94 1.27
C GLN A 8 -11.14 2.21 1.87
N THR A 9 -12.09 2.81 1.17
CA THR A 9 -12.75 4.03 1.65
C THR A 9 -14.23 3.77 1.87
N ASP A 10 -14.86 4.70 2.58
CA ASP A 10 -16.30 4.58 2.86
C ASP A 10 -17.16 5.02 1.69
N MET A 11 -16.59 5.76 0.76
CA MET A 11 -17.30 6.22 -0.43
C MET A 11 -16.35 6.14 -1.60
N GLN A 12 -16.83 5.67 -2.70
CA GLN A 12 -15.99 5.41 -3.85
C GLN A 12 -15.92 6.56 -4.84
N ALA A 13 -16.39 7.71 -4.43
CA ALA A 13 -16.56 8.77 -5.40
C ALA A 13 -15.25 9.32 -5.93
N ASP A 14 -14.31 9.55 -5.06
CA ASP A 14 -13.13 10.33 -5.42
C ASP A 14 -11.85 9.51 -5.34
N PRO A 15 -10.96 9.70 -6.31
CA PRO A 15 -9.63 9.11 -6.25
C PRO A 15 -8.89 9.59 -5.02
N ILE A 16 -8.10 8.71 -4.41
CA ILE A 16 -7.35 9.06 -3.22
C ILE A 16 -5.85 8.83 -3.36
N ALA A 17 -5.41 8.28 -4.49
CA ALA A 17 -3.99 7.94 -4.65
C ALA A 17 -3.09 9.14 -4.44
N GLU A 18 -3.50 10.31 -4.92
CA GLU A 18 -2.67 11.50 -4.74
C GLU A 18 -2.47 11.87 -3.29
N MET A 19 -3.51 11.69 -2.48
CA MET A 19 -3.39 11.97 -1.06
C MET A 19 -2.47 10.98 -0.36
N LEU A 20 -2.43 9.76 -0.85
CA LEU A 20 -1.59 8.74 -0.27
C LEU A 20 -0.12 8.91 -0.68
N ARG A 21 0.12 9.44 -1.86
CA ARG A 21 1.49 9.60 -2.38
C ARG A 21 2.35 10.54 -1.55
N VAL A 22 1.74 11.48 -0.85
CA VAL A 22 2.52 12.45 -0.08
C VAL A 22 2.93 11.90 1.28
N ILE A 23 2.45 10.74 1.66
CA ILE A 23 2.80 10.14 2.94
C ILE A 23 4.25 9.65 2.86
N PRO A 24 5.10 10.04 3.81
CA PRO A 24 6.48 9.55 3.82
C PRO A 24 6.51 8.03 3.91
N GLY A 25 7.30 7.41 3.05
CA GLY A 25 7.38 5.95 2.97
C GLY A 25 6.53 5.34 1.89
N VAL A 26 5.61 6.11 1.31
CA VAL A 26 4.82 5.62 0.18
C VAL A 26 5.63 5.83 -1.09
N GLU A 27 5.95 4.73 -1.76
CA GLU A 27 6.68 4.76 -3.02
C GLU A 27 5.76 5.03 -4.19
N THR A 28 4.67 4.29 -4.25
CA THR A 28 3.67 4.46 -5.31
C THR A 28 2.29 4.29 -4.71
N ALA A 29 1.32 4.92 -5.34
CA ALA A 29 -0.08 4.75 -4.99
C ALA A 29 -0.89 4.88 -6.26
N GLU A 30 -1.81 3.94 -6.46
CA GLU A 30 -2.67 3.91 -7.64
C GLU A 30 -4.11 3.70 -7.21
N ASP A 31 -5.01 4.37 -7.89
CA ASP A 31 -6.44 4.16 -7.66
C ASP A 31 -6.89 2.87 -8.34
N LEU A 32 -7.79 2.16 -7.67
CA LEU A 32 -8.32 0.90 -8.16
C LEU A 32 -9.83 0.98 -8.31
N THR A 33 -10.36 0.09 -9.11
CA THR A 33 -11.79 -0.20 -9.12
C THR A 33 -11.99 -1.59 -8.56
N GLY A 34 -13.09 -1.79 -7.86
CA GLY A 34 -13.40 -3.09 -7.26
C GLY A 34 -13.55 -2.97 -5.75
N PRO A 35 -13.25 -4.05 -5.04
CA PRO A 35 -13.47 -4.05 -3.59
C PRO A 35 -12.54 -3.13 -2.81
N TYR A 36 -11.41 -2.76 -3.39
CA TYR A 36 -10.50 -1.81 -2.77
C TYR A 36 -10.35 -0.61 -3.69
N ASP A 37 -10.06 0.55 -3.09
CA ASP A 37 -10.06 1.82 -3.80
C ASP A 37 -8.67 2.27 -4.22
N ALA A 38 -7.64 1.78 -3.56
CA ALA A 38 -6.27 2.12 -3.93
C ALA A 38 -5.31 1.04 -3.49
N ILE A 39 -4.17 0.99 -4.18
CA ILE A 39 -3.07 0.12 -3.78
C ILE A 39 -1.83 1.00 -3.60
N VAL A 40 -1.13 0.76 -2.52
CA VAL A 40 0.08 1.49 -2.15
C VAL A 40 1.24 0.51 -2.09
N ILE A 41 2.39 0.93 -2.60
CA ILE A 41 3.64 0.24 -2.31
C ILE A 41 4.39 1.12 -1.32
N ALA A 42 4.61 0.58 -0.13
CA ALA A 42 5.28 1.28 0.94
C ALA A 42 6.69 0.73 1.10
N ASN A 43 7.63 1.64 1.26
CA ASN A 43 9.02 1.28 1.58
C ASN A 43 9.24 1.63 3.05
N TYR A 44 9.57 0.64 3.85
CA TYR A 44 9.67 0.85 5.28
C TYR A 44 10.96 0.28 5.82
N ASP A 45 11.29 0.72 7.04
CA ASP A 45 12.50 0.35 7.73
C ASP A 45 12.14 0.15 9.19
N GLN A 46 12.46 -1.01 9.74
CA GLN A 46 12.08 -1.34 11.11
C GLN A 46 12.62 -0.33 12.13
N LEU A 47 13.78 0.25 11.85
CA LEU A 47 14.41 1.17 12.78
C LEU A 47 14.05 2.62 12.50
N GLY A 48 13.89 2.96 11.21
CA GLY A 48 13.67 4.35 10.84
C GLY A 48 12.20 4.68 10.63
N ARG A 49 11.53 3.92 9.80
CA ARG A 49 10.13 4.18 9.46
C ARG A 49 9.39 2.85 9.39
N PRO A 50 8.94 2.37 10.55
CA PRO A 50 8.22 1.10 10.59
C PRO A 50 6.94 1.15 9.77
N ILE A 51 6.51 -0.02 9.31
CA ILE A 51 5.29 -0.11 8.53
C ILE A 51 4.08 0.42 9.31
N ASP A 52 4.06 0.22 10.62
CA ASP A 52 2.94 0.68 11.44
C ASP A 52 2.74 2.18 11.35
N VAL A 53 3.83 2.93 11.29
CA VAL A 53 3.75 4.39 11.19
C VAL A 53 3.13 4.79 9.85
N ILE A 54 3.54 4.11 8.78
CA ILE A 54 3.00 4.40 7.45
C ILE A 54 1.51 4.06 7.41
N VAL A 55 1.14 2.91 7.94
CA VAL A 55 -0.26 2.48 7.96
C VAL A 55 -1.11 3.45 8.78
N ASP A 56 -0.61 3.89 9.92
CA ASP A 56 -1.34 4.87 10.74
C ASP A 56 -1.60 6.14 9.95
N GLN A 57 -0.64 6.60 9.18
CA GLN A 57 -0.83 7.79 8.37
C GLN A 57 -1.83 7.55 7.25
N ILE A 58 -1.80 6.37 6.64
CA ILE A 58 -2.80 6.02 5.62
C ILE A 58 -4.20 6.06 6.25
N LEU A 59 -4.35 5.47 7.42
CA LEU A 59 -5.65 5.41 8.09
C LEU A 59 -6.12 6.77 8.57
N SER A 60 -5.21 7.74 8.65
CA SER A 60 -5.58 9.10 9.04
C SER A 60 -6.09 9.92 7.86
N VAL A 61 -5.97 9.43 6.65
CA VAL A 61 -6.52 10.14 5.49
C VAL A 61 -8.03 10.09 5.58
N PRO A 62 -8.71 11.24 5.41
CA PRO A 62 -10.18 11.26 5.50
C PRO A 62 -10.80 10.27 4.55
N ARG A 63 -11.83 9.56 5.04
CA ARG A 63 -12.63 8.59 4.29
C ARG A 63 -11.98 7.23 4.14
N VAL A 64 -10.72 7.07 4.53
CA VAL A 64 -10.12 5.75 4.57
C VAL A 64 -10.71 4.99 5.75
N THR A 65 -11.24 3.81 5.47
CA THR A 65 -11.86 2.98 6.50
C THR A 65 -11.03 1.76 6.84
N ARG A 66 -10.13 1.36 5.94
CA ARG A 66 -9.46 0.09 6.10
C ARG A 66 -8.18 0.05 5.27
N ALA A 67 -7.16 -0.57 5.83
CA ALA A 67 -5.91 -0.81 5.12
C ALA A 67 -5.50 -2.25 5.38
N LEU A 68 -5.28 -3.00 4.29
CA LEU A 68 -4.84 -4.38 4.37
C LEU A 68 -3.37 -4.42 3.96
N VAL A 69 -2.52 -4.83 4.89
CA VAL A 69 -1.08 -4.80 4.69
C VAL A 69 -0.57 -6.17 4.31
N ALA A 70 0.22 -6.21 3.24
CA ALA A 70 0.85 -7.45 2.78
C ALA A 70 2.35 -7.21 2.61
N PRO A 71 3.15 -7.48 3.63
CA PRO A 71 4.59 -7.30 3.51
C PRO A 71 5.17 -8.24 2.46
N VAL A 72 6.15 -7.74 1.72
CA VAL A 72 6.88 -8.56 0.76
C VAL A 72 8.02 -9.22 1.51
N VAL A 73 7.91 -10.52 1.72
CA VAL A 73 8.92 -11.24 2.47
C VAL A 73 10.01 -11.78 1.58
N ARG A 74 9.72 -11.92 0.28
CA ARG A 74 10.67 -12.49 -0.65
C ARG A 74 10.25 -12.19 -2.08
N THR A 75 11.24 -11.88 -2.91
CA THR A 75 10.99 -11.64 -4.32
C THR A 75 11.56 -12.78 -5.14
N PHE A 76 10.77 -13.31 -6.05
CA PHE A 76 11.20 -14.34 -6.98
C PHE A 76 11.49 -13.70 -8.33
N GLU A 77 12.71 -13.83 -8.77
CA GLU A 77 13.13 -13.29 -10.03
C GLU A 77 12.69 -14.18 -11.16
N GLY A 78 12.19 -13.56 -12.16
CA GLY A 78 11.85 -14.28 -13.33
C GLY A 78 11.08 -15.50 -13.02
N ALA A 79 10.56 -15.42 -12.20
CA ALA A 79 9.84 -16.57 -11.91
C ALA A 79 9.78 -17.33 -13.15
N SER A 80 10.41 -16.88 -13.24
CA SER A 80 10.47 -17.34 -13.73
C SER A 80 10.70 -18.07 -13.71
N SER A 81 11.00 -18.06 -13.58
CA SER A 81 11.17 -18.74 -13.34
C SER A 81 10.58 -19.58 -13.16
N GLY A 82 10.36 -19.75 -13.33
CA GLY A 82 9.91 -20.37 -13.21
C GLY A 82 9.21 -21.08 -12.92
N GLN A 83 9.07 -20.92 -12.80
CA GLN A 83 8.64 -21.39 -12.46
C GLN A 83 7.95 -21.96 -12.37
N ALA A 84 7.82 -22.03 -12.35
CA ALA A 84 7.36 -22.47 -12.19
C ALA A 84 6.90 -23.03 -12.20
N ALA A 85 6.76 -23.08 -12.28
CA ALA A 85 6.60 -23.66 -12.22
C ALA A 85 6.62 -23.88 -12.39
#